data_9ca62b410dad5d8d13302072ac881b6d
#
_entry.id   9ca62b410dad5d8d13302072ac881b6d
#
_cell.length_a   1.000
_cell.length_b   1.000
_cell.length_c   1.000
_cell.angle_alpha   90.00
_cell.angle_beta   90.00
_cell.angle_gamma   90.00
#
_symmetry.space_group_name_H-M   'P 1'
#
loop_
_entity.id
_entity.type
_entity.pdbx_description
1 polymer ?
#
loop_
_entity_poly.entity_id
_entity_poly.type
_entity_poly.pdbx_seq_one_letter_code
_entity_poly.pdbx_strand_id
1 'polypeptide(L)'
;METGIDWNNLGGPELQKKLEEYCTAEGISDIHFAPEKEDVRLEVRLHGILEEISRLSHKTYEDYVRQIKFLSKLKLNVTNIPQDGHYTFAQGDRRVNVRVASIPS
;
A
#
# COMPACT_ATOMS: atom_id res chain seq x y z
N MET A 1 -5.49 2.63 14.90
CA MET A 1 -4.15 3.14 15.25
C MET A 1 -3.91 4.47 14.56
N GLU A 2 -3.44 5.44 15.30
CA GLU A 2 -3.22 6.76 14.74
C GLU A 2 -1.75 6.97 14.41
N THR A 3 -1.46 7.39 13.19
CA THR A 3 -0.09 7.52 12.74
C THR A 3 0.39 8.97 12.65
N GLY A 4 -0.55 9.93 12.72
CA GLY A 4 -0.25 11.34 12.52
C GLY A 4 -0.03 11.71 11.06
N ILE A 5 -0.23 10.78 10.14
CA ILE A 5 -0.03 11.00 8.71
C ILE A 5 -1.38 11.13 8.03
N ASP A 6 -1.54 12.13 7.19
CA ASP A 6 -2.77 12.34 6.43
C ASP A 6 -2.70 11.57 5.12
N TRP A 7 -2.87 10.27 5.23
CA TRP A 7 -2.71 9.35 4.10
C TRP A 7 -3.60 9.67 2.91
N ASN A 8 -4.81 10.13 3.19
CA ASN A 8 -5.78 10.36 2.13
C ASN A 8 -5.50 11.58 1.26
N ASN A 9 -4.62 12.46 1.72
CA ASN A 9 -4.25 13.66 0.96
C ASN A 9 -2.96 13.50 0.16
N LEU A 10 -2.43 12.29 0.13
CA LEU A 10 -1.21 12.01 -0.62
C LEU A 10 -1.55 11.54 -2.04
N GLY A 11 -0.84 12.04 -3.03
CA GLY A 11 -0.95 11.53 -4.39
C GLY A 11 -0.34 10.13 -4.49
N GLY A 12 -0.55 9.45 -5.61
CA GLY A 12 -0.05 8.08 -5.79
C GLY A 12 1.42 7.90 -5.45
N PRO A 13 2.33 8.68 -6.06
CA PRO A 13 3.76 8.54 -5.77
C PRO A 13 4.11 8.88 -4.31
N GLU A 14 3.45 9.89 -3.76
CA GLU A 14 3.69 10.30 -2.38
C GLU A 14 3.19 9.25 -1.39
N LEU A 15 2.02 8.68 -1.67
CA LEU A 15 1.45 7.64 -0.83
C LEU A 15 2.35 6.41 -0.83
N GLN A 16 2.82 6.00 -2.01
CA GLN A 16 3.72 4.87 -2.13
C GLN A 16 4.99 5.09 -1.32
N LYS A 17 5.60 6.26 -1.47
CA LYS A 17 6.83 6.58 -0.75
C LYS A 17 6.62 6.62 0.76
N LYS A 18 5.53 7.24 1.19
CA LYS A 18 5.22 7.37 2.62
C LYS A 18 4.95 6.02 3.27
N LEU A 19 4.26 5.13 2.55
CA LEU A 19 4.01 3.78 3.04
C LEU A 19 5.33 3.02 3.20
N GLU A 20 6.24 3.15 2.24
CA GLU A 20 7.55 2.48 2.35
C GLU A 20 8.32 2.99 3.57
N GLU A 21 8.33 4.29 3.78
CA GLU A 21 9.00 4.88 4.94
C GLU A 21 8.38 4.41 6.25
N TYR A 22 7.06 4.40 6.31
CA TYR A 22 6.33 4.01 7.50
C TYR A 22 6.58 2.53 7.83
N CYS A 23 6.51 1.67 6.83
CA CYS A 23 6.74 0.25 7.03
C CYS A 23 8.15 -0.03 7.53
N THR A 24 9.13 0.70 6.99
CA THR A 24 10.52 0.55 7.42
C THR A 24 10.69 0.99 8.86
N ALA A 25 10.11 2.15 9.20
CA ALA A 25 10.25 2.71 10.55
C ALA A 25 9.59 1.85 11.61
N GLU A 26 8.42 1.28 11.28
CA GLU A 26 7.62 0.51 12.25
C GLU A 26 7.82 -1.00 12.20
N GLY A 27 8.62 -1.48 11.28
CA GLY A 27 8.85 -2.91 11.16
C GLY A 27 7.66 -3.68 10.61
N ILE A 28 6.88 -3.06 9.73
CA ILE A 28 5.69 -3.69 9.15
C ILE A 28 6.09 -4.57 7.97
N SER A 29 5.51 -5.76 7.90
CA SER A 29 5.81 -6.71 6.83
C SER A 29 4.66 -6.90 5.83
N ASP A 30 3.46 -6.47 6.19
CA ASP A 30 2.28 -6.66 5.34
C ASP A 30 1.39 -5.42 5.35
N ILE A 31 0.92 -5.05 4.16
CA ILE A 31 -0.05 -3.98 3.97
C ILE A 31 -1.25 -4.57 3.27
N HIS A 32 -2.44 -4.15 3.68
CA HIS A 32 -3.67 -4.66 3.10
C HIS A 32 -4.62 -3.51 2.77
N PHE A 33 -5.01 -3.41 1.51
CA PHE A 33 -6.03 -2.45 1.07
C PHE A 33 -7.34 -3.21 0.87
N ALA A 34 -8.38 -2.78 1.57
CA ALA A 34 -9.68 -3.44 1.52
C ALA A 34 -10.75 -2.44 1.06
N PRO A 35 -11.05 -2.39 -0.25
CA PRO A 35 -12.09 -1.50 -0.74
C PRO A 35 -13.45 -1.87 -0.19
N GLU A 36 -14.18 -0.85 0.25
CA GLU A 36 -15.54 -0.97 0.73
C GLU A 36 -16.43 -0.04 -0.08
N LYS A 37 -17.72 0.01 0.23
CA LYS A 37 -18.65 0.79 -0.54
C LYS A 37 -18.30 2.28 -0.54
N GLU A 38 -17.99 2.82 0.63
CA GLU A 38 -17.77 4.25 0.79
C GLU A 38 -16.31 4.66 0.64
N ASP A 39 -15.40 3.79 1.02
CA ASP A 39 -13.98 4.12 1.04
C ASP A 39 -13.14 2.85 0.99
N VAL A 40 -11.82 3.01 1.16
CA VAL A 40 -10.88 1.90 1.16
C VAL A 40 -10.19 1.87 2.50
N ARG A 41 -10.25 0.72 3.17
CA ARG A 41 -9.60 0.55 4.47
C ARG A 41 -8.14 0.21 4.24
N LEU A 42 -7.25 0.97 4.86
CA LEU A 42 -5.81 0.71 4.82
C LEU A 42 -5.39 0.07 6.13
N GLU A 43 -4.90 -1.14 6.05
CA GLU A 43 -4.50 -1.92 7.21
C GLU A 43 -3.06 -2.38 7.10
N VAL A 44 -2.41 -2.53 8.24
CA VAL A 44 -1.04 -3.03 8.29
C VAL A 44 -0.96 -4.13 9.36
N ARG A 45 -0.05 -5.08 9.16
CA ARG A 45 0.19 -6.11 10.15
C ARG A 45 1.41 -5.70 10.98
N LEU A 46 1.16 -5.50 12.26
CA LEU A 46 2.20 -5.11 13.20
C LEU A 46 2.17 -6.08 14.37
N HIS A 47 3.29 -6.70 14.66
CA HIS A 47 3.42 -7.71 15.72
C HIS A 47 2.37 -8.82 15.59
N GLY A 48 2.11 -9.25 14.36
CA GLY A 48 1.17 -10.33 14.10
C GLY A 48 -0.29 -9.93 14.10
N ILE A 49 -0.61 -8.67 14.37
CA ILE A 49 -1.98 -8.16 14.43
C ILE A 49 -2.24 -7.21 13.29
N LEU A 50 -3.35 -7.42 12.60
CA LEU A 50 -3.77 -6.53 11.51
C LEU A 50 -4.53 -5.35 12.10
N GLU A 51 -4.05 -4.14 11.83
CA GLU A 51 -4.64 -2.92 12.37
C GLU A 51 -4.97 -1.92 11.27
N GLU A 52 -6.12 -1.30 11.37
CA GLU A 52 -6.51 -0.23 10.47
C GLU A 52 -5.76 1.04 10.85
N ILE A 53 -5.08 1.66 9.87
CA ILE A 53 -4.36 2.91 10.13
C ILE A 53 -5.00 4.11 9.44
N SER A 54 -5.83 3.88 8.43
CA SER A 54 -6.50 4.99 7.75
C SER A 54 -7.63 4.50 6.86
N ARG A 55 -8.45 5.44 6.42
CA ARG A 55 -9.46 5.24 5.39
C ARG A 55 -9.13 6.17 4.23
N LEU A 56 -9.09 5.63 3.03
CA LEU A 56 -8.75 6.39 1.83
C LEU A 56 -9.97 6.52 0.93
N SER A 57 -10.07 7.62 0.20
CA SER A 57 -11.09 7.71 -0.85
C SER A 57 -10.74 6.72 -1.95
N HIS A 58 -11.75 6.33 -2.73
CA HIS A 58 -11.50 5.46 -3.87
C HIS A 58 -10.55 6.11 -4.87
N LYS A 59 -10.60 7.43 -5.00
CA LYS A 59 -9.70 8.16 -5.89
C LYS A 59 -8.24 8.03 -5.44
N THR A 60 -7.97 8.22 -4.17
CA THR A 60 -6.60 8.08 -3.63
C THR A 60 -6.09 6.67 -3.85
N TYR A 61 -6.93 5.67 -3.59
CA TYR A 61 -6.59 4.28 -3.79
C TYR A 61 -6.28 3.99 -5.27
N GLU A 62 -7.11 4.50 -6.19
CA GLU A 62 -6.89 4.30 -7.62
C GLU A 62 -5.59 4.95 -8.09
N ASP A 63 -5.27 6.14 -7.56
CA ASP A 63 -4.01 6.81 -7.86
C ASP A 63 -2.82 5.96 -7.40
N TYR A 64 -2.94 5.36 -6.23
CA TYR A 64 -1.89 4.48 -5.70
C TYR A 64 -1.73 3.24 -6.58
N VAL A 65 -2.83 2.60 -6.95
CA VAL A 65 -2.78 1.42 -7.81
C VAL A 65 -2.12 1.75 -9.15
N ARG A 66 -2.45 2.91 -9.71
CA ARG A 66 -1.87 3.37 -10.97
C ARG A 66 -0.36 3.55 -10.84
N GLN A 67 0.08 4.13 -9.71
CA GLN A 67 1.51 4.31 -9.44
C GLN A 67 2.23 2.95 -9.35
N ILE A 68 1.62 1.99 -8.68
CA ILE A 68 2.22 0.66 -8.54
C ILE A 68 2.32 -0.06 -9.90
N LYS A 69 1.29 0.07 -10.72
CA LYS A 69 1.33 -0.50 -12.07
C LYS A 69 2.44 0.12 -12.90
N PHE A 70 2.64 1.42 -12.76
CA PHE A 70 3.70 2.12 -13.46
C PHE A 70 5.08 1.62 -13.04
N LEU A 71 5.31 1.50 -11.74
CA LEU A 71 6.59 0.99 -11.23
C LEU A 71 6.84 -0.43 -11.68
N SER A 72 5.80 -1.24 -11.75
CA SER A 72 5.90 -2.61 -12.23
C SER A 72 6.39 -2.67 -13.66
N LYS A 73 5.86 -1.81 -14.52
CA LYS A 73 6.29 -1.76 -15.92
C LYS A 73 7.74 -1.38 -16.06
N LEU A 74 8.23 -0.53 -15.16
CA LEU A 74 9.63 -0.12 -15.16
C LEU A 74 10.52 -1.11 -14.42
N LYS A 75 9.93 -2.13 -13.79
CA LYS A 75 10.63 -3.14 -12.99
C LYS A 75 11.46 -2.51 -11.88
N LEU A 76 10.93 -1.45 -11.29
CA LEU A 76 11.59 -0.74 -10.21
C LEU A 76 11.03 -1.16 -8.88
N ASN A 77 11.82 -1.93 -8.14
CA ASN A 77 11.51 -2.17 -6.72
C ASN A 77 10.19 -2.85 -6.39
N VAL A 78 9.44 -3.24 -7.39
CA VAL A 78 8.12 -3.84 -7.22
C VAL A 78 8.06 -5.11 -8.06
N THR A 79 7.66 -6.22 -7.45
CA THR A 79 7.60 -7.50 -8.14
C THR A 79 6.22 -8.16 -7.96
N ASN A 80 5.92 -9.08 -8.83
CA ASN A 80 4.68 -9.89 -8.79
C ASN A 80 3.40 -9.11 -8.86
N ILE A 81 3.32 -8.22 -9.80
CA ILE A 81 2.09 -7.53 -9.94
C ILE A 81 1.16 -8.28 -10.79
N PRO A 82 0.21 -8.41 -10.62
CA PRO A 82 -0.90 -8.35 -10.13
C PRO A 82 -2.12 -8.35 -10.74
N GLN A 83 -2.46 -9.25 -11.36
CA GLN A 83 -3.83 -9.52 -11.62
C GLN A 83 -4.48 -10.14 -10.39
N ASP A 84 -3.68 -10.71 -9.53
CA ASP A 84 -4.17 -11.32 -8.30
C ASP A 84 -4.15 -10.35 -7.10
N GLY A 85 -3.68 -9.13 -7.33
CA GLY A 85 -3.70 -8.13 -6.27
C GLY A 85 -2.63 -8.27 -5.21
N HIS A 86 -1.56 -8.97 -5.52
CA HIS A 86 -0.48 -9.14 -4.56
C HIS A 86 0.85 -8.71 -5.18
N TYR A 87 1.60 -7.89 -4.47
CA TYR A 87 2.94 -7.53 -4.91
C TYR A 87 3.86 -7.35 -3.70
N THR A 88 5.15 -7.28 -3.96
CA THR A 88 6.15 -7.11 -2.92
C THR A 88 7.04 -5.94 -3.33
N PHE A 89 7.37 -5.08 -2.38
CA PHE A 89 8.41 -4.09 -2.63
C PHE A 89 9.59 -4.32 -1.69
N ALA A 90 10.78 -3.91 -2.13
CA ALA A 90 12.00 -4.05 -1.35
C ALA A 90 12.36 -2.69 -0.75
N GLN A 91 12.76 -2.70 0.53
CA GLN A 91 13.23 -1.52 1.22
C GLN A 91 14.49 -1.92 1.97
N GLY A 92 15.65 -1.65 1.36
CA GLY A 92 16.92 -2.14 1.88
C GLY A 92 16.94 -3.67 1.88
N ASP A 93 17.19 -4.28 3.02
CA ASP A 93 17.21 -5.72 3.17
C ASP A 93 15.84 -6.32 3.45
N ARG A 94 14.82 -5.48 3.53
CA ARG A 94 13.49 -5.92 3.91
C ARG A 94 12.57 -6.03 2.73
N ARG A 95 11.60 -6.93 2.83
CA ARG A 95 10.54 -7.06 1.84
C ARG A 95 9.20 -6.85 2.54
N VAL A 96 8.36 -6.06 1.90
CA VAL A 96 7.01 -5.79 2.42
C VAL A 96 6.00 -6.33 1.42
N ASN A 97 5.09 -7.16 1.90
CA ASN A 97 4.03 -7.72 1.07
C ASN A 97 2.83 -6.81 1.09
N VAL A 98 2.26 -6.55 -0.07
CA VAL A 98 1.09 -5.69 -0.18
C VAL A 98 -0.03 -6.45 -0.87
N ARG A 99 -1.21 -6.46 -0.26
CA ARG A 99 -2.41 -7.04 -0.85
C ARG A 99 -3.38 -5.94 -1.23
N VAL A 100 -3.82 -6.01 -2.46
CA VAL A 100 -4.76 -5.05 -3.01
C VAL A 100 -5.94 -5.87 -3.52
N ALA A 101 -7.11 -5.68 -2.93
CA ALA A 101 -8.25 -6.55 -3.18
C ALA A 101 -8.71 -6.56 -4.64
N SER A 102 -8.47 -5.49 -5.36
CA SER A 102 -8.86 -5.43 -6.76
C SER A 102 -7.95 -4.47 -7.51
N ILE A 103 -7.28 -4.98 -8.53
CA ILE A 103 -6.50 -4.13 -9.44
C ILE A 103 -7.17 -4.17 -10.80
N PRO A 104 -7.66 -3.04 -11.30
CA PRO A 104 -8.29 -3.02 -12.64
C PRO A 104 -7.29 -3.43 -13.70
N SER A 105 -7.73 -4.24 -14.59
CA SER A 105 -6.91 -4.72 -15.70
C SER A 105 -6.72 -3.64 -16.78
#